data_f242e19ef4d5eb16ddc1cb125119c6e0
#
_entry.id   f242e19ef4d5eb16ddc1cb125119c6e0
#
_cell.length_a   1.000
_cell.length_b   1.000
_cell.length_c   1.000
_cell.angle_alpha   90.00
_cell.angle_beta   90.00
_cell.angle_gamma   90.00
#
_symmetry.space_group_name_H-M   'P 1'
#
loop_
_entity.id
_entity.type
_entity.pdbx_description
1 polymer ?
#
loop_
_entity_poly.entity_id
_entity_poly.type
_entity_poly.pdbx_seq_one_letter_code
_entity_poly.pdbx_strand_id
1 'polypeptide(L)'
;MSVFNGILEPNNPEIDYYYPTNDLVTGPDILFFWVTRIIVAGYEYKGERPFSNVYLTGLVRDKQRRKMSKSLGNSPDALKLIADYGADGVRVGLLLSSAAGNDLLFDEALCQQGKGFGNKLWNAFQLVKGWQVDNSVAQPAAAQLALQWFEAKFNAVLTEVEDHFEKYRISDALMAIYKLTWDDFCAWLLEMVKPEYGKPMDKATYEGVVASFENLLKLLHPFMPFLTEEIWQSLAPRTPEQALIVATYPTVQPYDEKLLAEFDFAAEMITDIRTVRKKKNIPFKTPLNLSVLNKEQMSNRFDVVLSKMGGLETIAEVSTAIEGAMSFRVKANEYFIPMGGAVNVEEELKKLQEELTYTQGFLASVRKKLSNEKFVNSAPAQVVDNERKKEADALAKIETLEKAIKAINN
;
A
#
# COMPACT_ATOMS: atom_id res chain seq x y z
N MET A 1 22.22 -7.70 33.75
CA MET A 1 22.29 -6.73 34.84
C MET A 1 23.58 -6.95 35.58
N SER A 2 24.35 -5.91 35.69
CA SER A 2 25.66 -6.00 36.32
C SER A 2 25.58 -5.54 37.77
N VAL A 3 26.62 -5.84 38.53
CA VAL A 3 26.84 -5.29 39.89
C VAL A 3 26.75 -3.78 39.90
N PHE A 4 27.09 -3.10 38.79
CA PHE A 4 26.99 -1.64 38.63
C PHE A 4 25.56 -1.08 38.66
N ASN A 5 24.55 -1.89 38.38
CA ASN A 5 23.13 -1.45 38.42
C ASN A 5 22.47 -1.75 39.75
N GLY A 6 23.25 -2.14 40.80
CA GLY A 6 22.71 -2.38 42.11
C GLY A 6 21.76 -3.58 42.23
N ILE A 7 21.94 -4.64 41.39
CA ILE A 7 21.08 -5.83 41.41
C ILE A 7 21.00 -6.52 42.79
N LEU A 8 22.02 -6.35 43.60
CA LEU A 8 22.11 -6.87 44.97
C LEU A 8 21.69 -5.85 46.04
N GLU A 9 21.39 -4.62 45.66
CA GLU A 9 20.92 -3.58 46.58
C GLU A 9 19.44 -3.78 46.90
N PRO A 10 19.04 -3.87 48.14
CA PRO A 10 17.62 -3.99 48.49
C PRO A 10 16.89 -2.69 48.15
N ASN A 11 15.67 -2.82 47.66
CA ASN A 11 14.76 -1.71 47.31
C ASN A 11 15.27 -0.77 46.19
N ASN A 12 15.97 -1.28 45.20
CA ASN A 12 16.35 -0.51 44.03
C ASN A 12 15.16 -0.40 43.07
N PRO A 13 14.52 0.79 42.89
CA PRO A 13 13.30 0.95 42.12
C PRO A 13 13.49 0.67 40.61
N GLU A 14 14.70 0.88 40.10
CA GLU A 14 14.98 0.54 38.68
C GLU A 14 15.01 -0.97 38.46
N ILE A 15 15.63 -1.71 39.40
CA ILE A 15 15.64 -3.19 39.34
C ILE A 15 14.22 -3.71 39.52
N ASP A 16 13.45 -3.20 40.44
CA ASP A 16 12.08 -3.64 40.68
C ASP A 16 11.16 -3.37 39.49
N TYR A 17 11.44 -2.32 38.71
CA TYR A 17 10.71 -2.01 37.46
C TYR A 17 11.12 -2.86 36.28
N TYR A 18 12.43 -3.09 36.07
CA TYR A 18 12.94 -3.76 34.86
C TYR A 18 13.19 -5.26 35.02
N TYR A 19 13.12 -5.80 36.23
CA TYR A 19 13.32 -7.22 36.49
C TYR A 19 12.11 -7.82 37.24
N PRO A 20 11.52 -8.92 36.73
CA PRO A 20 11.90 -9.65 35.50
C PRO A 20 11.58 -8.87 34.22
N THR A 21 12.41 -9.04 33.20
CA THR A 21 12.15 -8.48 31.86
C THR A 21 10.95 -9.20 31.22
N ASN A 22 10.15 -8.52 30.42
CA ASN A 22 9.00 -9.11 29.73
C ASN A 22 9.46 -10.10 28.68
N ASP A 23 10.26 -9.62 27.72
CA ASP A 23 10.62 -10.37 26.54
C ASP A 23 12.15 -10.38 26.31
N LEU A 24 12.69 -11.57 26.06
CA LEU A 24 14.06 -11.76 25.60
C LEU A 24 14.05 -12.18 24.13
N VAL A 25 14.70 -11.41 23.27
CA VAL A 25 14.82 -11.71 21.84
C VAL A 25 16.19 -12.31 21.56
N THR A 26 16.22 -13.49 20.93
CA THR A 26 17.46 -14.22 20.66
C THR A 26 17.34 -15.12 19.42
N GLY A 27 18.51 -15.55 18.88
CA GLY A 27 18.58 -16.62 17.88
C GLY A 27 18.51 -18.01 18.54
N PRO A 28 17.89 -19.00 17.89
CA PRO A 28 17.79 -20.35 18.42
C PRO A 28 19.15 -21.05 18.58
N ASP A 29 20.14 -20.68 17.78
CA ASP A 29 21.49 -21.25 17.76
C ASP A 29 22.34 -20.86 18.98
N ILE A 30 21.96 -19.81 19.72
CA ILE A 30 22.68 -19.35 20.90
C ILE A 30 21.89 -19.51 22.21
N LEU A 31 20.74 -20.16 22.15
CA LEU A 31 19.87 -20.39 23.33
C LEU A 31 20.61 -21.01 24.51
N PHE A 32 21.34 -22.12 24.28
CA PHE A 32 22.09 -22.82 25.32
C PHE A 32 23.35 -22.08 25.79
N PHE A 33 23.85 -21.15 25.00
CA PHE A 33 25.11 -20.47 25.35
C PHE A 33 24.89 -19.32 26.31
N TRP A 34 23.84 -18.52 26.14
CA TRP A 34 23.67 -17.33 26.97
C TRP A 34 22.32 -17.28 27.71
N VAL A 35 21.21 -17.69 27.08
CA VAL A 35 19.89 -17.66 27.73
C VAL A 35 19.85 -18.56 28.94
N THR A 36 20.37 -19.80 28.84
CA THR A 36 20.48 -20.70 29.97
C THR A 36 21.29 -20.12 31.10
N ARG A 37 22.40 -19.41 30.78
CA ARG A 37 23.23 -18.74 31.82
C ARG A 37 22.50 -17.60 32.50
N ILE A 38 21.68 -16.83 31.78
CA ILE A 38 20.85 -15.78 32.37
C ILE A 38 19.82 -16.40 33.33
N ILE A 39 19.18 -17.51 32.93
CA ILE A 39 18.22 -18.22 33.80
C ILE A 39 18.90 -18.68 35.09
N VAL A 40 20.04 -19.35 34.98
CA VAL A 40 20.82 -19.81 36.14
C VAL A 40 21.18 -18.63 37.05
N ALA A 41 21.72 -17.55 36.50
CA ALA A 41 22.06 -16.35 37.27
C ALA A 41 20.84 -15.68 37.90
N GLY A 42 19.70 -15.65 37.20
CA GLY A 42 18.45 -15.12 37.73
C GLY A 42 18.00 -15.84 38.99
N TYR A 43 17.94 -17.17 38.94
CA TYR A 43 17.57 -17.97 40.12
C TYR A 43 18.63 -17.91 41.21
N GLU A 44 19.92 -17.90 40.88
CA GLU A 44 21.00 -17.83 41.89
C GLU A 44 20.99 -16.52 42.66
N TYR A 45 20.83 -15.35 41.97
CA TYR A 45 21.00 -14.04 42.60
C TYR A 45 19.69 -13.36 43.00
N LYS A 46 18.57 -13.67 42.31
CA LYS A 46 17.25 -13.03 42.57
C LYS A 46 16.20 -14.04 43.05
N GLY A 47 16.44 -15.35 42.95
CA GLY A 47 15.48 -16.37 43.34
C GLY A 47 14.29 -16.53 42.39
N GLU A 48 14.28 -15.87 41.26
CA GLU A 48 13.17 -15.86 40.31
C GLU A 48 13.62 -15.83 38.85
N ARG A 49 12.67 -16.07 37.92
CA ARG A 49 12.94 -16.05 36.48
C ARG A 49 13.37 -14.66 36.02
N PRO A 50 14.37 -14.56 35.12
CA PRO A 50 14.87 -13.26 34.64
C PRO A 50 13.99 -12.60 33.56
N PHE A 51 13.10 -13.35 32.88
CA PHE A 51 12.19 -12.88 31.83
C PHE A 51 10.96 -13.79 31.72
N SER A 52 9.87 -13.22 31.19
CA SER A 52 8.61 -13.94 31.03
C SER A 52 8.55 -14.77 29.74
N ASN A 53 9.03 -14.21 28.64
CA ASN A 53 8.98 -14.79 27.30
C ASN A 53 10.35 -14.82 26.64
N VAL A 54 10.54 -15.78 25.72
CA VAL A 54 11.71 -15.85 24.84
C VAL A 54 11.23 -15.89 23.40
N TYR A 55 11.52 -14.82 22.64
CA TYR A 55 11.22 -14.73 21.23
C TYR A 55 12.43 -15.20 20.42
N LEU A 56 12.24 -16.27 19.64
CA LEU A 56 13.29 -16.83 18.79
C LEU A 56 13.18 -16.25 17.37
N THR A 57 14.20 -15.47 16.98
CA THR A 57 14.29 -14.93 15.62
C THR A 57 14.78 -15.99 14.65
N GLY A 58 14.43 -15.84 13.36
CA GLY A 58 15.08 -16.58 12.30
C GLY A 58 16.53 -16.15 12.07
N LEU A 59 17.31 -17.00 11.42
CA LEU A 59 18.66 -16.68 10.97
C LEU A 59 18.64 -16.07 9.58
N VAL A 60 19.52 -15.09 9.34
CA VAL A 60 19.67 -14.50 8.01
C VAL A 60 20.48 -15.43 7.12
N ARG A 61 19.91 -15.80 5.97
CA ARG A 61 20.50 -16.67 4.96
C ARG A 61 20.59 -15.98 3.61
N ASP A 62 21.55 -16.40 2.80
CA ASP A 62 21.66 -15.97 1.41
C ASP A 62 20.57 -16.61 0.52
N LYS A 63 20.51 -16.20 -0.76
CA LYS A 63 19.54 -16.74 -1.74
C LYS A 63 19.66 -18.27 -1.95
N GLN A 64 20.81 -18.87 -1.62
CA GLN A 64 21.03 -20.31 -1.63
C GLN A 64 20.73 -20.99 -0.28
N ARG A 65 20.08 -20.28 0.64
CA ARG A 65 19.72 -20.74 1.99
C ARG A 65 20.91 -21.07 2.90
N ARG A 66 22.13 -20.62 2.56
CA ARG A 66 23.32 -20.82 3.41
C ARG A 66 23.35 -19.73 4.48
N LYS A 67 23.75 -20.09 5.70
CA LYS A 67 23.95 -19.11 6.78
C LYS A 67 24.97 -18.05 6.32
N MET A 68 24.64 -16.79 6.49
CA MET A 68 25.54 -15.70 6.18
C MET A 68 26.73 -15.68 7.14
N SER A 69 27.93 -15.53 6.61
CA SER A 69 29.15 -15.38 7.41
C SER A 69 30.21 -14.56 6.66
N LYS A 70 31.03 -13.85 7.42
CA LYS A 70 32.15 -13.09 6.85
C LYS A 70 33.17 -14.00 6.13
N SER A 71 33.37 -15.21 6.64
CA SER A 71 34.29 -16.19 6.06
C SER A 71 33.84 -16.73 4.70
N LEU A 72 32.55 -16.82 4.46
CA LEU A 72 31.98 -17.22 3.17
C LEU A 72 31.83 -16.06 2.18
N GLY A 73 32.05 -14.81 2.62
CA GLY A 73 31.89 -13.62 1.77
C GLY A 73 30.46 -13.40 1.26
N ASN A 74 29.46 -14.08 1.84
CA ASN A 74 28.05 -13.99 1.44
C ASN A 74 27.21 -13.07 2.35
N SER A 75 27.86 -12.34 3.26
CA SER A 75 27.19 -11.33 4.09
C SER A 75 27.39 -9.94 3.45
N PRO A 76 26.31 -9.22 3.14
CA PRO A 76 26.42 -7.85 2.62
C PRO A 76 27.07 -6.93 3.66
N ASP A 77 27.71 -5.87 3.20
CA ASP A 77 28.23 -4.82 4.07
C ASP A 77 27.04 -3.95 4.54
N ALA A 78 26.78 -3.97 5.85
CA ALA A 78 25.67 -3.23 6.44
C ALA A 78 25.82 -1.71 6.26
N LEU A 79 27.04 -1.16 6.30
CA LEU A 79 27.28 0.27 6.09
C LEU A 79 26.97 0.67 4.65
N LYS A 80 27.33 -0.19 3.70
CA LYS A 80 27.00 0.01 2.28
C LYS A 80 25.49 -0.04 2.06
N LEU A 81 24.78 -1.01 2.65
CA LEU A 81 23.31 -1.06 2.57
C LEU A 81 22.65 0.20 3.13
N ILE A 82 23.15 0.70 4.27
CA ILE A 82 22.64 1.94 4.87
C ILE A 82 22.94 3.15 3.96
N ALA A 83 24.11 3.21 3.34
CA ALA A 83 24.46 4.29 2.40
C ALA A 83 23.56 4.27 1.15
N ASP A 84 23.26 3.08 0.61
CA ASP A 84 22.48 2.92 -0.63
C ASP A 84 20.97 3.06 -0.40
N TYR A 85 20.45 2.55 0.72
CA TYR A 85 18.99 2.42 0.96
C TYR A 85 18.49 3.26 2.14
N GLY A 86 19.36 3.84 2.94
CA GLY A 86 19.03 4.48 4.22
C GLY A 86 18.78 3.48 5.34
N ALA A 87 19.02 3.87 6.58
CA ALA A 87 18.84 2.99 7.74
C ALA A 87 17.39 2.47 7.85
N ASP A 88 16.41 3.34 7.70
CA ASP A 88 14.97 2.96 7.74
C ASP A 88 14.58 2.04 6.59
N GLY A 89 15.15 2.25 5.38
CA GLY A 89 14.91 1.37 4.24
C GLY A 89 15.41 -0.06 4.49
N VAL A 90 16.60 -0.19 5.07
CA VAL A 90 17.17 -1.49 5.46
C VAL A 90 16.32 -2.16 6.57
N ARG A 91 15.95 -1.41 7.61
CA ARG A 91 15.11 -1.92 8.72
C ARG A 91 13.77 -2.45 8.23
N VAL A 92 13.04 -1.66 7.44
CA VAL A 92 11.74 -2.06 6.86
C VAL A 92 11.90 -3.28 5.96
N GLY A 93 12.90 -3.30 5.09
CA GLY A 93 13.15 -4.43 4.20
C GLY A 93 13.41 -5.74 4.96
N LEU A 94 14.22 -5.70 6.00
CA LEU A 94 14.48 -6.87 6.85
C LEU A 94 13.24 -7.32 7.62
N LEU A 95 12.52 -6.38 8.24
CA LEU A 95 11.36 -6.70 9.08
C LEU A 95 10.18 -7.23 8.27
N LEU A 96 9.92 -6.70 7.06
CA LEU A 96 8.87 -7.23 6.18
C LEU A 96 9.11 -8.68 5.74
N SER A 97 10.36 -9.12 5.72
CA SER A 97 10.73 -10.48 5.33
C SER A 97 10.96 -11.45 6.50
N SER A 98 10.87 -10.95 7.74
CA SER A 98 11.15 -11.71 8.96
C SER A 98 9.87 -12.35 9.52
N ALA A 99 9.38 -13.40 8.89
CA ALA A 99 8.28 -14.18 9.46
C ALA A 99 8.72 -14.87 10.77
N ALA A 100 7.87 -14.79 11.80
CA ALA A 100 8.16 -15.39 13.11
C ALA A 100 8.52 -16.89 12.99
N GLY A 101 9.63 -17.28 13.61
CA GLY A 101 10.09 -18.68 13.66
C GLY A 101 10.71 -19.21 12.37
N ASN A 102 10.84 -18.41 11.33
CA ASN A 102 11.45 -18.83 10.06
C ASN A 102 12.75 -18.08 9.77
N ASP A 103 13.65 -18.74 9.05
CA ASP A 103 14.87 -18.10 8.55
C ASP A 103 14.53 -17.06 7.49
N LEU A 104 15.24 -15.92 7.54
CA LEU A 104 15.11 -14.83 6.60
C LEU A 104 16.04 -15.06 5.40
N LEU A 105 15.47 -15.14 4.21
CA LEU A 105 16.23 -15.11 2.97
C LEU A 105 16.47 -13.66 2.57
N PHE A 106 17.71 -13.17 2.75
CA PHE A 106 18.06 -11.79 2.45
C PHE A 106 18.07 -11.51 0.94
N ASP A 107 17.35 -10.47 0.54
CA ASP A 107 17.39 -9.90 -0.80
C ASP A 107 17.47 -8.36 -0.71
N GLU A 108 18.43 -7.76 -1.41
CA GLU A 108 18.55 -6.29 -1.46
C GLU A 108 17.32 -5.59 -2.05
N ALA A 109 16.53 -6.29 -2.86
CA ALA A 109 15.26 -5.77 -3.37
C ALA A 109 14.29 -5.37 -2.24
N LEU A 110 14.37 -6.04 -1.09
CA LEU A 110 13.58 -5.70 0.10
C LEU A 110 14.01 -4.36 0.71
N CYS A 111 15.33 -4.08 0.73
CA CYS A 111 15.83 -2.78 1.16
C CYS A 111 15.43 -1.67 0.19
N GLN A 112 15.41 -1.95 -1.11
CA GLN A 112 14.90 -1.02 -2.13
C GLN A 112 13.40 -0.75 -1.94
N GLN A 113 12.60 -1.76 -1.59
CA GLN A 113 11.18 -1.58 -1.25
C GLN A 113 11.03 -0.68 -0.02
N GLY A 114 11.81 -0.91 1.04
CA GLY A 114 11.82 -0.07 2.24
C GLY A 114 12.18 1.39 1.94
N LYS A 115 13.20 1.63 1.09
CA LYS A 115 13.55 2.97 0.60
C LYS A 115 12.41 3.60 -0.19
N GLY A 116 11.75 2.84 -1.06
CA GLY A 116 10.59 3.29 -1.82
C GLY A 116 9.43 3.72 -0.92
N PHE A 117 9.21 2.97 0.17
CA PHE A 117 8.22 3.32 1.19
C PHE A 117 8.56 4.63 1.90
N GLY A 118 9.82 4.80 2.32
CA GLY A 118 10.29 6.06 2.92
C GLY A 118 10.10 7.25 1.97
N ASN A 119 10.43 7.09 0.68
CA ASN A 119 10.20 8.14 -0.32
C ASN A 119 8.72 8.48 -0.49
N LYS A 120 7.83 7.47 -0.45
CA LYS A 120 6.38 7.69 -0.51
C LYS A 120 5.89 8.51 0.69
N LEU A 121 6.35 8.16 1.88
CA LEU A 121 6.00 8.86 3.12
C LEU A 121 6.49 10.31 3.10
N TRP A 122 7.72 10.54 2.65
CA TRP A 122 8.29 11.87 2.48
C TRP A 122 7.51 12.72 1.47
N ASN A 123 7.14 12.14 0.33
CA ASN A 123 6.35 12.84 -0.68
C ASN A 123 4.95 13.20 -0.16
N ALA A 124 4.32 12.32 0.62
CA ALA A 124 3.06 12.62 1.29
C ALA A 124 3.20 13.79 2.27
N PHE A 125 4.28 13.82 3.06
CA PHE A 125 4.60 14.94 3.94
C PHE A 125 4.78 16.25 3.16
N GLN A 126 5.57 16.25 2.07
CA GLN A 126 5.76 17.44 1.25
C GLN A 126 4.44 17.94 0.64
N LEU A 127 3.56 17.05 0.22
CA LEU A 127 2.24 17.40 -0.28
C LEU A 127 1.41 18.11 0.80
N VAL A 128 1.30 17.51 1.99
CA VAL A 128 0.52 18.07 3.11
C VAL A 128 1.09 19.42 3.55
N LYS A 129 2.40 19.52 3.72
CA LYS A 129 3.09 20.77 4.12
C LYS A 129 2.94 21.89 3.09
N GLY A 130 2.81 21.53 1.81
CA GLY A 130 2.66 22.48 0.71
C GLY A 130 1.26 23.08 0.56
N TRP A 131 0.26 22.60 1.26
CA TRP A 131 -1.09 23.13 1.17
C TRP A 131 -1.20 24.51 1.82
N GLN A 132 -1.86 25.42 1.13
CA GLN A 132 -2.25 26.71 1.69
C GLN A 132 -3.57 26.53 2.44
N VAL A 133 -3.64 27.02 3.68
CA VAL A 133 -4.82 26.90 4.52
C VAL A 133 -5.53 28.23 4.62
N ASP A 134 -6.85 28.24 4.43
CA ASP A 134 -7.71 29.40 4.59
C ASP A 134 -8.85 29.08 5.56
N ASN A 135 -8.89 29.81 6.66
CA ASN A 135 -9.90 29.65 7.72
C ASN A 135 -11.31 30.07 7.27
N SER A 136 -11.44 30.81 6.17
CA SER A 136 -12.74 31.24 5.63
C SER A 136 -13.40 30.20 4.74
N VAL A 137 -12.65 29.17 4.33
CA VAL A 137 -13.18 28.07 3.50
C VAL A 137 -13.92 27.09 4.39
N ALA A 138 -15.17 26.79 4.03
CA ALA A 138 -15.96 25.77 4.71
C ALA A 138 -15.46 24.37 4.35
N GLN A 139 -15.47 23.46 5.34
CA GLN A 139 -15.07 22.07 5.11
C GLN A 139 -16.00 21.39 4.10
N PRO A 140 -15.49 20.86 2.98
CA PRO A 140 -16.30 20.09 2.03
C PRO A 140 -16.83 18.79 2.66
N ALA A 141 -18.09 18.44 2.38
CA ALA A 141 -18.71 17.20 2.88
C ALA A 141 -17.90 15.94 2.51
N ALA A 142 -17.33 15.91 1.31
CA ALA A 142 -16.46 14.82 0.88
C ALA A 142 -15.18 14.70 1.74
N ALA A 143 -14.59 15.82 2.15
CA ALA A 143 -13.41 15.83 2.99
C ALA A 143 -13.73 15.40 4.43
N GLN A 144 -14.84 15.88 4.98
CA GLN A 144 -15.33 15.46 6.29
C GLN A 144 -15.56 13.94 6.34
N LEU A 145 -16.26 13.40 5.34
CA LEU A 145 -16.52 11.97 5.24
C LEU A 145 -15.25 11.14 5.06
N ALA A 146 -14.29 11.65 4.27
CA ALA A 146 -13.00 11.00 4.05
C ALA A 146 -12.20 10.89 5.35
N LEU A 147 -12.20 11.92 6.19
CA LEU A 147 -11.55 11.90 7.51
C LEU A 147 -12.23 10.91 8.46
N GLN A 148 -13.56 10.88 8.51
CA GLN A 148 -14.32 9.92 9.31
C GLN A 148 -14.04 8.48 8.89
N TRP A 149 -14.00 8.23 7.58
CA TRP A 149 -13.63 6.93 7.05
C TRP A 149 -12.20 6.53 7.45
N PHE A 150 -11.24 7.44 7.30
CA PHE A 150 -9.85 7.12 7.61
C PHE A 150 -9.64 6.89 9.11
N GLU A 151 -10.33 7.61 9.97
CA GLU A 151 -10.33 7.38 11.43
C GLU A 151 -10.87 5.98 11.76
N ALA A 152 -11.99 5.58 11.17
CA ALA A 152 -12.54 4.23 11.33
C ALA A 152 -11.55 3.16 10.80
N LYS A 153 -10.95 3.38 9.63
CA LYS A 153 -9.95 2.49 9.04
C LYS A 153 -8.70 2.37 9.89
N PHE A 154 -8.21 3.51 10.43
CA PHE A 154 -7.08 3.54 11.35
C PHE A 154 -7.33 2.67 12.59
N ASN A 155 -8.50 2.79 13.22
CA ASN A 155 -8.83 2.02 14.41
C ASN A 155 -9.02 0.52 14.11
N ALA A 156 -9.59 0.18 12.96
CA ALA A 156 -9.69 -1.21 12.52
C ALA A 156 -8.31 -1.84 12.33
N VAL A 157 -7.40 -1.13 11.64
CA VAL A 157 -6.03 -1.62 11.42
C VAL A 157 -5.23 -1.61 12.73
N LEU A 158 -5.42 -0.65 13.63
CA LEU A 158 -4.77 -0.63 14.92
C LEU A 158 -5.14 -1.87 15.75
N THR A 159 -6.41 -2.31 15.72
CA THR A 159 -6.84 -3.57 16.34
C THR A 159 -6.09 -4.77 15.77
N GLU A 160 -5.92 -4.83 14.46
CA GLU A 160 -5.14 -5.89 13.78
C GLU A 160 -3.66 -5.84 14.19
N VAL A 161 -3.08 -4.66 14.27
CA VAL A 161 -1.69 -4.44 14.68
C VAL A 161 -1.45 -4.89 16.11
N GLU A 162 -2.35 -4.56 17.05
CA GLU A 162 -2.28 -5.01 18.46
C GLU A 162 -2.31 -6.54 18.54
N ASP A 163 -3.24 -7.20 17.82
CA ASP A 163 -3.32 -8.67 17.76
C ASP A 163 -2.02 -9.28 17.21
N HIS A 164 -1.43 -8.66 16.20
CA HIS A 164 -0.16 -9.12 15.65
C HIS A 164 1.00 -8.96 16.65
N PHE A 165 1.07 -7.85 17.38
CA PHE A 165 2.09 -7.64 18.42
C PHE A 165 1.94 -8.64 19.57
N GLU A 166 0.73 -8.89 20.05
CA GLU A 166 0.47 -9.89 21.08
C GLU A 166 0.93 -11.30 20.66
N LYS A 167 0.84 -11.62 19.36
CA LYS A 167 1.26 -12.89 18.77
C LYS A 167 2.70 -12.90 18.27
N TYR A 168 3.48 -11.84 18.52
CA TYR A 168 4.85 -11.67 18.03
C TYR A 168 4.98 -11.73 16.50
N ARG A 169 3.93 -11.36 15.75
CA ARG A 169 3.90 -11.32 14.30
C ARG A 169 4.33 -9.93 13.79
N ILE A 170 5.58 -9.57 14.05
CA ILE A 170 6.11 -8.22 13.80
C ILE A 170 6.04 -7.84 12.32
N SER A 171 6.32 -8.79 11.41
CA SER A 171 6.23 -8.54 9.96
C SER A 171 4.79 -8.29 9.49
N ASP A 172 3.82 -9.00 10.07
CA ASP A 172 2.40 -8.81 9.73
C ASP A 172 1.89 -7.46 10.26
N ALA A 173 2.28 -7.08 11.49
CA ALA A 173 2.00 -5.75 12.03
C ALA A 173 2.56 -4.64 11.13
N LEU A 174 3.84 -4.75 10.72
CA LEU A 174 4.44 -3.77 9.80
C LEU A 174 3.73 -3.76 8.44
N MET A 175 3.32 -4.91 7.90
CA MET A 175 2.60 -4.98 6.63
C MET A 175 1.22 -4.32 6.71
N ALA A 176 0.50 -4.48 7.82
CA ALA A 176 -0.77 -3.80 8.06
C ALA A 176 -0.59 -2.27 8.09
N ILE A 177 0.41 -1.78 8.81
CA ILE A 177 0.76 -0.34 8.87
C ILE A 177 1.24 0.17 7.51
N TYR A 178 2.01 -0.64 6.76
CA TYR A 178 2.46 -0.30 5.41
C TYR A 178 1.27 -0.07 4.48
N LYS A 179 0.29 -0.98 4.45
CA LYS A 179 -0.92 -0.87 3.63
C LYS A 179 -1.77 0.33 4.06
N LEU A 180 -1.99 0.51 5.35
CA LEU A 180 -2.71 1.68 5.88
C LEU A 180 -2.08 2.99 5.41
N THR A 181 -0.74 3.06 5.39
CA THR A 181 -0.01 4.26 4.98
C THR A 181 0.00 4.43 3.47
N TRP A 182 0.33 3.38 2.72
CA TRP A 182 0.51 3.47 1.26
C TRP A 182 -0.82 3.55 0.53
N ASP A 183 -1.73 2.61 0.85
CA ASP A 183 -2.99 2.47 0.13
C ASP A 183 -4.06 3.39 0.71
N ASP A 184 -4.34 3.29 2.02
CA ASP A 184 -5.46 4.01 2.61
C ASP A 184 -5.18 5.51 2.80
N PHE A 185 -4.03 5.87 3.39
CA PHE A 185 -3.68 7.28 3.59
C PHE A 185 -3.26 7.96 2.29
N CYS A 186 -2.21 7.45 1.63
CA CYS A 186 -1.64 8.14 0.48
C CYS A 186 -2.47 8.03 -0.79
N ALA A 187 -3.07 6.86 -1.09
CA ALA A 187 -3.80 6.68 -2.35
C ALA A 187 -5.29 7.03 -2.24
N TRP A 188 -5.88 6.95 -1.04
CA TRP A 188 -7.29 7.30 -0.85
C TRP A 188 -7.48 8.61 -0.09
N LEU A 189 -7.11 8.69 1.19
CA LEU A 189 -7.40 9.88 2.00
C LEU A 189 -6.88 11.15 1.35
N LEU A 190 -5.58 11.21 1.03
CA LEU A 190 -4.98 12.42 0.48
C LEU A 190 -5.62 12.84 -0.85
N GLU A 191 -6.00 11.89 -1.70
CA GLU A 191 -6.68 12.20 -2.97
C GLU A 191 -8.13 12.65 -2.74
N MET A 192 -8.84 12.07 -1.77
CA MET A 192 -10.20 12.47 -1.42
C MET A 192 -10.27 13.89 -0.84
N VAL A 193 -9.29 14.27 -0.01
CA VAL A 193 -9.28 15.58 0.65
C VAL A 193 -8.58 16.68 -0.16
N LYS A 194 -7.70 16.31 -1.06
CA LYS A 194 -6.91 17.24 -1.88
C LYS A 194 -7.76 18.38 -2.46
N PRO A 195 -7.38 19.66 -2.24
CA PRO A 195 -8.10 20.76 -2.83
C PRO A 195 -7.92 20.80 -4.36
N GLU A 196 -8.80 21.50 -5.04
CA GLU A 196 -8.61 21.81 -6.45
C GLU A 196 -7.30 22.57 -6.66
N TYR A 197 -6.70 22.40 -7.82
CA TYR A 197 -5.43 23.03 -8.13
C TYR A 197 -5.50 24.56 -7.99
N GLY A 198 -4.58 25.11 -7.18
CA GLY A 198 -4.51 26.55 -6.89
C GLY A 198 -5.56 27.07 -5.90
N LYS A 199 -6.38 26.20 -5.32
CA LYS A 199 -7.31 26.56 -4.24
C LYS A 199 -6.72 26.26 -2.87
N PRO A 200 -7.02 27.08 -1.86
CA PRO A 200 -6.63 26.76 -0.49
C PRO A 200 -7.48 25.62 0.09
N MET A 201 -6.94 24.97 1.10
CA MET A 201 -7.63 23.95 1.91
C MET A 201 -8.31 24.63 3.10
N ASP A 202 -9.46 24.13 3.50
CA ASP A 202 -10.08 24.52 4.75
C ASP A 202 -9.26 24.03 5.97
N LYS A 203 -9.34 24.76 7.07
CA LYS A 203 -8.57 24.47 8.27
C LYS A 203 -8.91 23.12 8.90
N ALA A 204 -10.19 22.76 8.98
CA ALA A 204 -10.62 21.54 9.65
C ALA A 204 -10.12 20.28 8.93
N THR A 205 -10.14 20.28 7.61
CA THR A 205 -9.57 19.19 6.79
C THR A 205 -8.06 19.11 6.97
N TYR A 206 -7.35 20.24 6.94
CA TYR A 206 -5.89 20.26 7.13
C TYR A 206 -5.49 19.68 8.50
N GLU A 207 -6.12 20.18 9.58
CA GLU A 207 -5.84 19.69 10.93
C GLU A 207 -6.17 18.21 11.10
N GLY A 208 -7.28 17.73 10.50
CA GLY A 208 -7.64 16.32 10.50
C GLY A 208 -6.62 15.43 9.77
N VAL A 209 -6.11 15.90 8.63
CA VAL A 209 -5.04 15.17 7.89
C VAL A 209 -3.74 15.15 8.68
N VAL A 210 -3.34 16.27 9.29
CA VAL A 210 -2.12 16.33 10.12
C VAL A 210 -2.24 15.39 11.30
N ALA A 211 -3.37 15.39 12.03
CA ALA A 211 -3.61 14.47 13.14
C ALA A 211 -3.56 13.00 12.73
N SER A 212 -4.16 12.67 11.57
CA SER A 212 -4.09 11.32 10.98
C SER A 212 -2.65 10.93 10.64
N PHE A 213 -1.89 11.86 10.07
CA PHE A 213 -0.49 11.62 9.73
C PHE A 213 0.38 11.42 10.98
N GLU A 214 0.19 12.24 12.00
CA GLU A 214 0.88 12.10 13.30
C GLU A 214 0.63 10.72 13.94
N ASN A 215 -0.60 10.23 13.88
CA ASN A 215 -0.92 8.89 14.36
C ASN A 215 -0.23 7.79 13.53
N LEU A 216 -0.15 7.93 12.20
CA LEU A 216 0.62 7.01 11.36
C LEU A 216 2.11 7.04 11.71
N LEU A 217 2.69 8.22 11.96
CA LEU A 217 4.09 8.34 12.35
C LEU A 217 4.37 7.62 13.67
N LYS A 218 3.45 7.68 14.64
CA LYS A 218 3.57 6.92 15.90
C LYS A 218 3.59 5.41 15.67
N LEU A 219 2.74 4.89 14.75
CA LEU A 219 2.73 3.46 14.40
C LEU A 219 4.00 3.03 13.66
N LEU A 220 4.54 3.90 12.80
CA LEU A 220 5.74 3.62 12.01
C LEU A 220 7.05 3.77 12.76
N HIS A 221 7.08 4.59 13.82
CA HIS A 221 8.32 4.97 14.50
C HIS A 221 9.15 3.78 15.00
N PRO A 222 8.59 2.70 15.58
CA PRO A 222 9.37 1.53 15.97
C PRO A 222 10.13 0.88 14.81
N PHE A 223 9.64 1.02 13.58
CA PHE A 223 10.19 0.43 12.38
C PHE A 223 11.11 1.38 11.60
N MET A 224 10.76 2.67 11.56
CA MET A 224 11.42 3.73 10.78
C MET A 224 11.74 4.96 11.65
N PRO A 225 12.59 4.82 12.68
CA PRO A 225 12.75 5.86 13.69
C PRO A 225 13.33 7.19 13.16
N PHE A 226 14.16 7.16 12.12
CA PHE A 226 14.83 8.37 11.64
C PHE A 226 13.91 9.24 10.78
N LEU A 227 13.29 8.67 9.76
CA LEU A 227 12.41 9.41 8.86
C LEU A 227 11.15 9.91 9.55
N THR A 228 10.57 9.08 10.43
CA THR A 228 9.35 9.46 11.14
C THR A 228 9.60 10.60 12.13
N GLU A 229 10.74 10.61 12.83
CA GLU A 229 11.14 11.74 13.69
C GLU A 229 11.36 13.01 12.89
N GLU A 230 12.05 12.94 11.74
CA GLU A 230 12.29 14.09 10.87
C GLU A 230 10.97 14.71 10.38
N ILE A 231 10.01 13.87 9.96
CA ILE A 231 8.69 14.34 9.54
C ILE A 231 7.92 14.92 10.74
N TRP A 232 7.96 14.26 11.88
CA TRP A 232 7.29 14.69 13.12
C TRP A 232 7.73 16.09 13.54
N GLN A 233 9.02 16.35 13.59
CA GLN A 233 9.58 17.66 13.93
C GLN A 233 9.28 18.73 12.87
N SER A 234 9.13 18.32 11.60
CA SER A 234 8.86 19.20 10.47
C SER A 234 7.38 19.55 10.29
N LEU A 235 6.46 18.76 10.84
CA LEU A 235 5.01 19.01 10.78
C LEU A 235 4.55 20.15 11.69
N ALA A 236 5.15 20.28 12.86
CA ALA A 236 4.84 21.34 13.81
C ALA A 236 6.06 21.69 14.67
N PRO A 237 6.18 22.93 15.18
CA PRO A 237 7.21 23.29 16.15
C PRO A 237 7.08 22.43 17.41
N ARG A 238 8.18 21.77 17.80
CA ARG A 238 8.24 20.89 19.00
C ARG A 238 9.52 21.13 19.78
N THR A 239 9.46 20.89 21.09
CA THR A 239 10.65 20.87 21.96
C THR A 239 11.30 19.48 21.91
N PRO A 240 12.58 19.33 22.34
CA PRO A 240 13.23 18.02 22.42
C PRO A 240 12.47 16.99 23.27
N GLU A 241 11.75 17.43 24.29
CA GLU A 241 10.94 16.59 25.17
C GLU A 241 9.68 16.06 24.48
N GLN A 242 9.33 16.63 23.32
CA GLN A 242 8.21 16.23 22.48
C GLN A 242 8.65 15.38 21.29
N ALA A 243 9.82 14.75 21.38
CA ALA A 243 10.29 13.80 20.37
C ALA A 243 9.29 12.64 20.19
N LEU A 244 9.20 12.11 19.00
CA LEU A 244 8.25 11.05 18.66
C LEU A 244 8.45 9.78 19.50
N ILE A 245 9.70 9.48 19.87
CA ILE A 245 10.03 8.31 20.70
C ILE A 245 9.36 8.33 22.08
N VAL A 246 9.02 9.50 22.61
CA VAL A 246 8.32 9.64 23.92
C VAL A 246 6.83 9.94 23.75
N ALA A 247 6.34 10.03 22.52
CA ALA A 247 4.93 10.26 22.23
C ALA A 247 4.09 9.03 22.62
N THR A 248 2.90 9.29 23.17
CA THR A 248 1.97 8.22 23.53
C THR A 248 1.51 7.47 22.30
N TYR A 249 1.64 6.14 22.32
CA TYR A 249 1.15 5.26 21.27
C TYR A 249 -0.38 5.33 21.18
N PRO A 250 -0.97 5.32 19.98
CA PRO A 250 -2.42 5.37 19.82
C PRO A 250 -3.10 4.18 20.48
N THR A 251 -4.30 4.40 21.02
CA THR A 251 -5.17 3.34 21.57
C THR A 251 -6.39 3.18 20.68
N VAL A 252 -6.85 1.94 20.52
CA VAL A 252 -8.03 1.61 19.72
C VAL A 252 -9.27 2.34 20.27
N GLN A 253 -10.00 3.01 19.38
CA GLN A 253 -11.28 3.63 19.66
C GLN A 253 -12.39 2.87 18.94
N PRO A 254 -13.64 2.89 19.44
CA PRO A 254 -14.77 2.35 18.71
C PRO A 254 -14.92 2.99 17.33
N TYR A 255 -15.23 2.20 16.32
CA TYR A 255 -15.36 2.67 14.94
C TYR A 255 -16.58 2.06 14.23
N ASP A 256 -17.01 2.72 13.15
CA ASP A 256 -18.18 2.33 12.35
C ASP A 256 -17.77 1.33 11.25
N GLU A 257 -17.98 0.03 11.49
CA GLU A 257 -17.71 -1.03 10.49
C GLU A 257 -18.56 -0.88 9.23
N LYS A 258 -19.79 -0.34 9.37
CA LYS A 258 -20.65 -0.10 8.23
C LYS A 258 -20.07 0.97 7.31
N LEU A 259 -19.49 2.02 7.88
CA LEU A 259 -18.80 3.05 7.12
C LEU A 259 -17.64 2.47 6.28
N LEU A 260 -16.88 1.52 6.84
CA LEU A 260 -15.82 0.83 6.12
C LEU A 260 -16.37 0.01 4.94
N ALA A 261 -17.41 -0.77 5.18
CA ALA A 261 -18.04 -1.57 4.12
C ALA A 261 -18.68 -0.72 3.01
N GLU A 262 -19.26 0.44 3.35
CA GLU A 262 -19.79 1.41 2.39
C GLU A 262 -18.67 2.04 1.55
N PHE A 263 -17.51 2.34 2.16
CA PHE A 263 -16.36 2.86 1.43
C PHE A 263 -15.75 1.81 0.50
N ASP A 264 -15.57 0.58 0.96
CA ASP A 264 -15.01 -0.50 0.12
C ASP A 264 -15.83 -0.65 -1.18
N PHE A 265 -17.16 -0.54 -1.07
CA PHE A 265 -18.03 -0.53 -2.21
C PHE A 265 -17.82 0.70 -3.13
N ALA A 266 -17.73 1.89 -2.55
CA ALA A 266 -17.45 3.12 -3.30
C ALA A 266 -16.08 3.07 -3.98
N ALA A 267 -15.07 2.48 -3.35
CA ALA A 267 -13.73 2.31 -3.90
C ALA A 267 -13.71 1.37 -5.12
N GLU A 268 -14.51 0.28 -5.08
CA GLU A 268 -14.71 -0.61 -6.22
C GLU A 268 -15.35 0.15 -7.39
N MET A 269 -16.42 0.90 -7.15
CA MET A 269 -17.07 1.74 -8.16
C MET A 269 -16.10 2.76 -8.79
N ILE A 270 -15.31 3.47 -7.97
CA ILE A 270 -14.33 4.45 -8.46
C ILE A 270 -13.30 3.75 -9.35
N THR A 271 -12.87 2.56 -8.99
CA THR A 271 -11.91 1.76 -9.76
C THR A 271 -12.49 1.36 -11.12
N ASP A 272 -13.75 0.96 -11.17
CA ASP A 272 -14.43 0.59 -12.40
C ASP A 272 -14.68 1.82 -13.30
N ILE A 273 -15.11 2.95 -12.74
CA ILE A 273 -15.24 4.22 -13.48
C ILE A 273 -13.90 4.64 -14.09
N ARG A 274 -12.80 4.56 -13.32
CA ARG A 274 -11.46 4.85 -13.85
C ARG A 274 -11.04 3.89 -14.94
N THR A 275 -11.43 2.61 -14.83
CA THR A 275 -11.19 1.59 -15.85
C THR A 275 -11.95 1.90 -17.14
N VAL A 276 -13.22 2.31 -17.04
CA VAL A 276 -14.02 2.78 -18.19
C VAL A 276 -13.35 3.99 -18.85
N ARG A 277 -12.96 5.00 -18.05
CA ARG A 277 -12.24 6.17 -18.56
C ARG A 277 -10.98 5.79 -19.32
N LYS A 278 -10.16 4.90 -18.75
CA LYS A 278 -8.91 4.43 -19.37
C LYS A 278 -9.19 3.68 -20.68
N LYS A 279 -10.14 2.75 -20.68
CA LYS A 279 -10.50 1.97 -21.87
C LYS A 279 -10.99 2.84 -23.03
N LYS A 280 -11.71 3.94 -22.71
CA LYS A 280 -12.30 4.86 -23.68
C LYS A 280 -11.50 6.15 -23.89
N ASN A 281 -10.31 6.25 -23.30
CA ASN A 281 -9.44 7.44 -23.34
C ASN A 281 -10.15 8.74 -22.95
N ILE A 282 -11.07 8.69 -21.96
CA ILE A 282 -11.82 9.85 -21.49
C ILE A 282 -10.97 10.60 -20.46
N PRO A 283 -10.58 11.86 -20.73
CA PRO A 283 -9.85 12.67 -19.77
C PRO A 283 -10.64 12.84 -18.47
N PHE A 284 -9.94 12.93 -17.34
CA PHE A 284 -10.61 13.12 -16.04
C PHE A 284 -11.43 14.42 -15.98
N LYS A 285 -11.00 15.46 -16.70
CA LYS A 285 -11.69 16.76 -16.79
C LYS A 285 -13.03 16.69 -17.54
N THR A 286 -13.28 15.67 -18.32
CA THR A 286 -14.56 15.44 -19.00
C THR A 286 -15.54 14.87 -17.99
N PRO A 287 -16.61 15.58 -17.59
CA PRO A 287 -17.58 15.05 -16.63
C PRO A 287 -18.34 13.85 -17.22
N LEU A 288 -18.68 12.89 -16.37
CA LEU A 288 -19.47 11.73 -16.73
C LEU A 288 -20.77 11.69 -15.92
N ASN A 289 -21.82 11.15 -16.50
CA ASN A 289 -23.07 10.83 -15.82
C ASN A 289 -23.09 9.35 -15.47
N LEU A 290 -23.38 9.01 -14.22
CA LEU A 290 -23.53 7.64 -13.76
C LEU A 290 -25.00 7.34 -13.54
N SER A 291 -25.51 6.32 -14.20
CA SER A 291 -26.85 5.79 -13.99
C SER A 291 -26.77 4.46 -13.25
N VAL A 292 -27.62 4.28 -12.26
CA VAL A 292 -27.58 3.11 -11.36
C VAL A 292 -28.90 2.35 -11.49
N LEU A 293 -28.83 1.09 -11.86
CA LEU A 293 -29.92 0.15 -11.76
C LEU A 293 -29.80 -0.61 -10.44
N ASN A 294 -30.44 -0.06 -9.41
CA ASN A 294 -30.37 -0.63 -8.07
C ASN A 294 -31.24 -1.89 -7.96
N LYS A 295 -30.61 -3.00 -7.57
CA LYS A 295 -31.30 -4.23 -7.15
C LYS A 295 -31.26 -4.42 -5.64
N GLU A 296 -30.33 -3.74 -4.98
CA GLU A 296 -30.18 -3.70 -3.53
C GLU A 296 -30.21 -2.24 -3.09
N GLN A 297 -30.91 -1.95 -1.99
CA GLN A 297 -30.91 -0.60 -1.42
C GLN A 297 -29.51 -0.23 -0.94
N MET A 298 -28.92 0.78 -1.56
CA MET A 298 -27.56 1.22 -1.27
C MET A 298 -27.57 2.55 -0.54
N SER A 299 -26.56 2.70 0.33
CA SER A 299 -26.26 3.98 0.95
C SER A 299 -25.68 4.95 -0.11
N ASN A 300 -26.23 6.16 -0.16
CA ASN A 300 -25.71 7.27 -0.98
C ASN A 300 -24.67 8.12 -0.22
N ARG A 301 -24.21 7.65 0.94
CA ARG A 301 -23.31 8.40 1.83
C ARG A 301 -22.02 8.83 1.12
N PHE A 302 -21.50 7.98 0.24
CA PHE A 302 -20.26 8.23 -0.50
C PHE A 302 -20.46 8.86 -1.89
N ASP A 303 -21.65 9.28 -2.28
CA ASP A 303 -21.92 9.88 -3.60
C ASP A 303 -21.05 11.14 -3.85
N VAL A 304 -20.84 11.93 -2.79
CA VAL A 304 -19.95 13.12 -2.86
C VAL A 304 -18.48 12.74 -3.14
N VAL A 305 -18.02 11.60 -2.62
CA VAL A 305 -16.69 11.07 -2.88
C VAL A 305 -16.62 10.44 -4.27
N LEU A 306 -17.64 9.69 -4.67
CA LEU A 306 -17.78 9.11 -6.01
C LEU A 306 -17.75 10.19 -7.08
N SER A 307 -18.50 11.29 -6.89
CA SER A 307 -18.52 12.43 -7.81
C SER A 307 -17.11 13.05 -7.95
N LYS A 308 -16.45 13.32 -6.82
CA LYS A 308 -15.09 13.89 -6.83
C LYS A 308 -14.07 12.94 -7.45
N MET A 309 -14.01 11.69 -7.01
CA MET A 309 -12.96 10.73 -7.38
C MET A 309 -13.20 10.05 -8.73
N GLY A 310 -14.46 9.97 -9.16
CA GLY A 310 -14.88 9.46 -10.47
C GLY A 310 -14.97 10.54 -11.55
N GLY A 311 -14.97 11.84 -11.17
CA GLY A 311 -15.22 12.95 -12.10
C GLY A 311 -16.64 12.94 -12.62
N LEU A 312 -17.63 12.66 -11.73
CA LEU A 312 -19.03 12.54 -12.10
C LEU A 312 -19.73 13.88 -11.92
N GLU A 313 -20.58 14.24 -12.89
CA GLU A 313 -21.47 15.38 -12.83
C GLU A 313 -22.79 15.01 -12.12
N THR A 314 -23.32 13.82 -12.46
CA THR A 314 -24.57 13.31 -11.88
C THR A 314 -24.48 11.84 -11.52
N ILE A 315 -25.24 11.45 -10.49
CA ILE A 315 -25.52 10.06 -10.13
C ILE A 315 -27.02 9.96 -10.06
N ALA A 316 -27.64 9.11 -10.89
CA ALA A 316 -29.10 8.99 -10.99
C ALA A 316 -29.54 7.53 -11.00
N GLU A 317 -30.64 7.22 -10.32
CA GLU A 317 -31.26 5.91 -10.41
C GLU A 317 -32.10 5.76 -11.71
N VAL A 318 -32.03 4.57 -12.30
CA VAL A 318 -32.78 4.20 -13.49
C VAL A 318 -33.53 2.89 -13.25
N SER A 319 -34.70 2.76 -13.86
CA SER A 319 -35.54 1.57 -13.75
C SER A 319 -35.22 0.50 -14.80
N THR A 320 -34.52 0.86 -15.85
CA THR A 320 -34.14 -0.03 -16.96
C THR A 320 -32.72 0.21 -17.41
N ALA A 321 -32.11 -0.81 -18.00
CA ALA A 321 -30.79 -0.70 -18.61
C ALA A 321 -30.75 0.35 -19.73
N ILE A 322 -29.63 1.06 -19.86
CA ILE A 322 -29.43 2.09 -20.89
C ILE A 322 -28.72 1.47 -22.09
N GLU A 323 -29.40 1.42 -23.22
CA GLU A 323 -28.79 0.93 -24.48
C GLU A 323 -27.63 1.83 -24.94
N GLY A 324 -26.56 1.22 -25.42
CA GLY A 324 -25.36 1.94 -25.90
C GLY A 324 -24.48 2.55 -24.82
N ALA A 325 -24.83 2.40 -23.52
CA ALA A 325 -23.97 2.81 -22.43
C ALA A 325 -22.90 1.77 -22.11
N MET A 326 -21.76 2.23 -21.60
CA MET A 326 -20.80 1.32 -20.97
C MET A 326 -21.35 0.87 -19.64
N SER A 327 -21.43 -0.45 -19.43
CA SER A 327 -21.93 -1.02 -18.16
C SER A 327 -20.82 -1.72 -17.38
N PHE A 328 -20.95 -1.71 -16.08
CA PHE A 328 -20.17 -2.51 -15.14
C PHE A 328 -21.06 -2.88 -13.96
N ARG A 329 -20.61 -3.87 -13.18
CA ARG A 329 -21.35 -4.35 -12.01
C ARG A 329 -20.47 -4.27 -10.78
N VAL A 330 -21.07 -3.79 -9.69
CA VAL A 330 -20.52 -3.89 -8.35
C VAL A 330 -21.57 -4.57 -7.49
N LYS A 331 -21.25 -5.72 -6.93
CA LYS A 331 -22.19 -6.62 -6.25
C LYS A 331 -23.42 -6.92 -7.14
N ALA A 332 -24.64 -6.68 -6.63
CA ALA A 332 -25.88 -6.94 -7.36
C ALA A 332 -26.34 -5.77 -8.25
N ASN A 333 -25.75 -4.60 -8.09
CA ASN A 333 -26.13 -3.40 -8.83
C ASN A 333 -25.41 -3.30 -10.18
N GLU A 334 -26.10 -2.76 -11.16
CA GLU A 334 -25.57 -2.52 -12.50
C GLU A 334 -25.50 -1.02 -12.75
N TYR A 335 -24.37 -0.59 -13.27
CA TYR A 335 -24.03 0.82 -13.48
C TYR A 335 -23.82 1.08 -14.95
N PHE A 336 -24.32 2.22 -15.43
CA PHE A 336 -24.25 2.65 -16.82
C PHE A 336 -23.62 4.02 -16.93
N ILE A 337 -22.67 4.15 -17.83
CA ILE A 337 -22.07 5.43 -18.22
C ILE A 337 -22.49 5.68 -19.67
N PRO A 338 -23.48 6.58 -19.91
CA PRO A 338 -23.86 6.96 -21.27
C PRO A 338 -22.69 7.61 -22.00
N MET A 339 -22.36 7.12 -23.16
CA MET A 339 -21.17 7.53 -23.94
C MET A 339 -21.44 8.71 -24.87
N GLY A 340 -22.68 9.20 -24.94
CA GLY A 340 -23.07 10.30 -25.84
C GLY A 340 -22.31 11.59 -25.55
N GLY A 341 -21.43 12.00 -26.46
CA GLY A 341 -20.64 13.24 -26.39
C GLY A 341 -19.34 13.16 -25.58
N ALA A 342 -19.10 12.11 -24.79
CA ALA A 342 -17.89 11.96 -23.97
C ALA A 342 -16.73 11.26 -24.72
N VAL A 343 -16.99 10.60 -25.84
CA VAL A 343 -16.00 9.93 -26.68
C VAL A 343 -15.85 10.69 -27.99
N ASN A 344 -14.64 11.06 -28.33
CA ASN A 344 -14.33 11.53 -29.67
C ASN A 344 -14.30 10.31 -30.60
N VAL A 345 -15.44 10.01 -31.22
CA VAL A 345 -15.64 8.86 -32.10
C VAL A 345 -14.61 8.84 -33.23
N GLU A 346 -14.27 9.99 -33.80
CA GLU A 346 -13.28 10.09 -34.86
C GLU A 346 -11.86 9.73 -34.39
N GLU A 347 -11.50 10.15 -33.17
CA GLU A 347 -10.18 9.86 -32.60
C GLU A 347 -10.08 8.38 -32.16
N GLU A 348 -11.15 7.79 -31.66
CA GLU A 348 -11.22 6.35 -31.33
C GLU A 348 -11.15 5.50 -32.59
N LEU A 349 -11.89 5.88 -33.61
CA LEU A 349 -11.87 5.20 -34.92
C LEU A 349 -10.48 5.26 -35.57
N LYS A 350 -9.83 6.42 -35.50
CA LYS A 350 -8.47 6.60 -36.00
C LYS A 350 -7.47 5.70 -35.28
N LYS A 351 -7.53 5.64 -33.94
CA LYS A 351 -6.66 4.76 -33.13
C LYS A 351 -6.87 3.28 -33.44
N LEU A 352 -8.13 2.85 -33.56
CA LEU A 352 -8.44 1.47 -33.92
C LEU A 352 -7.96 1.11 -35.34
N GLN A 353 -8.04 2.05 -36.27
CA GLN A 353 -7.53 1.88 -37.63
C GLN A 353 -6.00 1.82 -37.68
N GLU A 354 -5.31 2.67 -36.92
CA GLU A 354 -3.86 2.64 -36.78
C GLU A 354 -3.38 1.33 -36.14
N GLU A 355 -4.06 0.86 -35.10
CA GLU A 355 -3.74 -0.42 -34.45
C GLU A 355 -4.04 -1.62 -35.35
N LEU A 356 -5.11 -1.58 -36.11
CA LEU A 356 -5.44 -2.59 -37.11
C LEU A 356 -4.33 -2.66 -38.19
N THR A 357 -3.94 -1.51 -38.71
CA THR A 357 -2.88 -1.42 -39.75
C THR A 357 -1.54 -1.96 -39.19
N TYR A 358 -1.18 -1.59 -37.97
CA TYR A 358 0.02 -2.10 -37.30
C TYR A 358 -0.03 -3.63 -37.14
N THR A 359 -1.18 -4.15 -36.64
CA THR A 359 -1.35 -5.60 -36.41
C THR A 359 -1.36 -6.40 -37.71
N GLN A 360 -1.93 -5.87 -38.81
CA GLN A 360 -1.87 -6.45 -40.12
C GLN A 360 -0.44 -6.48 -40.68
N GLY A 361 0.33 -5.40 -40.49
CA GLY A 361 1.75 -5.36 -40.84
C GLY A 361 2.59 -6.37 -40.07
N PHE A 362 2.31 -6.51 -38.76
CA PHE A 362 2.94 -7.53 -37.94
C PHE A 362 2.61 -8.94 -38.39
N LEU A 363 1.33 -9.25 -38.68
CA LEU A 363 0.89 -10.54 -39.24
C LEU A 363 1.59 -10.87 -40.54
N ALA A 364 1.69 -9.90 -41.46
CA ALA A 364 2.40 -10.09 -42.74
C ALA A 364 3.88 -10.42 -42.51
N SER A 365 4.53 -9.80 -41.56
CA SER A 365 5.92 -10.09 -41.15
C SER A 365 6.08 -11.52 -40.60
N VAL A 366 5.17 -11.94 -39.70
CA VAL A 366 5.18 -13.30 -39.14
C VAL A 366 4.94 -14.35 -40.24
N ARG A 367 3.95 -14.14 -41.14
CA ARG A 367 3.67 -15.01 -42.26
C ARG A 367 4.83 -15.12 -43.22
N LYS A 368 5.54 -14.02 -43.50
CA LYS A 368 6.76 -14.04 -44.33
C LYS A 368 7.86 -14.89 -43.72
N LYS A 369 7.99 -14.92 -42.40
CA LYS A 369 8.94 -15.82 -41.71
C LYS A 369 8.50 -17.28 -41.80
N LEU A 370 7.21 -17.57 -41.59
CA LEU A 370 6.65 -18.92 -41.65
C LEU A 370 6.61 -19.50 -43.08
N SER A 371 6.55 -18.66 -44.10
CA SER A 371 6.65 -19.08 -45.52
C SER A 371 8.07 -19.36 -45.98
N ASN A 372 9.08 -19.02 -45.19
CA ASN A 372 10.48 -19.32 -45.52
C ASN A 372 10.81 -20.77 -45.13
N GLU A 373 10.86 -21.67 -46.13
CA GLU A 373 11.16 -23.09 -45.91
C GLU A 373 12.49 -23.32 -45.18
N LYS A 374 13.51 -22.50 -45.46
CA LYS A 374 14.79 -22.60 -44.75
C LYS A 374 14.65 -22.31 -43.25
N PHE A 375 13.84 -21.32 -42.88
CA PHE A 375 13.57 -21.01 -41.51
C PHE A 375 12.80 -22.12 -40.79
N VAL A 376 11.70 -22.60 -41.42
CA VAL A 376 10.84 -23.64 -40.83
C VAL A 376 11.58 -24.96 -40.63
N ASN A 377 12.48 -25.32 -41.59
CA ASN A 377 13.18 -26.60 -41.55
C ASN A 377 14.48 -26.58 -40.71
N SER A 378 15.06 -25.38 -40.42
CA SER A 378 16.34 -25.30 -39.70
C SER A 378 16.24 -24.66 -38.31
N ALA A 379 15.14 -23.98 -37.98
CA ALA A 379 14.93 -23.42 -36.65
C ALA A 379 14.45 -24.49 -35.65
N PRO A 380 14.76 -24.36 -34.33
CA PRO A 380 14.21 -25.25 -33.31
C PRO A 380 12.68 -25.24 -33.34
N ALA A 381 12.05 -26.40 -33.17
CA ALA A 381 10.59 -26.55 -33.22
C ALA A 381 9.85 -25.55 -32.34
N GLN A 382 10.37 -25.26 -31.13
CA GLN A 382 9.81 -24.30 -30.21
C GLN A 382 9.78 -22.86 -30.77
N VAL A 383 10.75 -22.49 -31.62
CA VAL A 383 10.79 -21.15 -32.23
C VAL A 383 9.74 -21.05 -33.32
N VAL A 384 9.54 -22.10 -34.12
CA VAL A 384 8.50 -22.17 -35.17
C VAL A 384 7.10 -22.15 -34.50
N ASP A 385 6.91 -22.88 -33.44
CA ASP A 385 5.63 -22.91 -32.70
C ASP A 385 5.30 -21.55 -32.05
N ASN A 386 6.31 -20.86 -31.57
CA ASN A 386 6.12 -19.48 -31.06
C ASN A 386 5.71 -18.52 -32.20
N GLU A 387 6.26 -18.63 -33.41
CA GLU A 387 5.83 -17.79 -34.53
C GLU A 387 4.41 -18.15 -35.00
N ARG A 388 4.03 -19.44 -34.99
CA ARG A 388 2.63 -19.85 -35.22
C ARG A 388 1.65 -19.32 -34.20
N LYS A 389 2.04 -19.31 -32.91
CA LYS A 389 1.23 -18.72 -31.84
C LYS A 389 1.05 -17.22 -32.05
N LYS A 390 2.11 -16.49 -32.43
CA LYS A 390 2.03 -15.07 -32.78
C LYS A 390 1.11 -14.80 -33.96
N GLU A 391 1.08 -15.70 -34.95
CA GLU A 391 0.15 -15.61 -36.07
C GLU A 391 -1.30 -15.75 -35.62
N ALA A 392 -1.60 -16.76 -34.78
CA ALA A 392 -2.94 -16.99 -34.26
C ALA A 392 -3.41 -15.81 -33.36
N ASP A 393 -2.54 -15.30 -32.48
CA ASP A 393 -2.82 -14.15 -31.64
C ASP A 393 -3.09 -12.88 -32.46
N ALA A 394 -2.30 -12.64 -33.52
CA ALA A 394 -2.49 -11.49 -34.39
C ALA A 394 -3.81 -11.58 -35.20
N LEU A 395 -4.19 -12.77 -35.67
CA LEU A 395 -5.48 -12.99 -36.35
C LEU A 395 -6.67 -12.72 -35.42
N ALA A 396 -6.64 -13.27 -34.21
CA ALA A 396 -7.69 -13.03 -33.20
C ALA A 396 -7.80 -11.54 -32.83
N LYS A 397 -6.67 -10.85 -32.77
CA LYS A 397 -6.64 -9.40 -32.49
C LYS A 397 -7.23 -8.59 -33.66
N ILE A 398 -6.91 -8.92 -34.88
CA ILE A 398 -7.46 -8.27 -36.09
C ILE A 398 -8.98 -8.43 -36.13
N GLU A 399 -9.50 -9.64 -35.91
CA GLU A 399 -10.95 -9.89 -35.88
C GLU A 399 -11.65 -9.03 -34.79
N THR A 400 -11.03 -8.90 -33.61
CA THR A 400 -11.55 -8.09 -32.54
C THR A 400 -11.57 -6.59 -32.88
N LEU A 401 -10.49 -6.09 -33.52
CA LEU A 401 -10.39 -4.70 -33.96
C LEU A 401 -11.39 -4.37 -35.06
N GLU A 402 -11.58 -5.27 -36.05
CA GLU A 402 -12.56 -5.11 -37.13
C GLU A 402 -14.00 -5.08 -36.60
N LYS A 403 -14.33 -5.95 -35.62
CA LYS A 403 -15.64 -5.92 -34.94
C LYS A 403 -15.86 -4.61 -34.20
N ALA A 404 -14.82 -4.10 -33.48
CA ALA A 404 -14.90 -2.83 -32.77
C ALA A 404 -15.10 -1.64 -33.73
N ILE A 405 -14.35 -1.58 -34.84
CA ILE A 405 -14.49 -0.54 -35.88
C ILE A 405 -15.91 -0.59 -36.50
N LYS A 406 -16.42 -1.78 -36.76
CA LYS A 406 -17.76 -1.94 -37.34
C LYS A 406 -18.86 -1.50 -36.34
N ALA A 407 -18.68 -1.76 -35.03
CA ALA A 407 -19.61 -1.35 -34.00
C ALA A 407 -19.65 0.17 -33.79
N ILE A 408 -18.58 0.88 -34.12
CA ILE A 408 -18.51 2.35 -34.01
C ILE A 408 -19.11 3.04 -35.25
N ASN A 409 -19.07 2.38 -36.40
CA ASN A 409 -19.57 2.92 -37.67
C ASN A 409 -21.09 2.63 -37.93
N ASN A 410 -21.69 1.79 -37.08
CA ASN A 410 -23.14 1.53 -37.07
C ASN A 410 -23.83 2.36 -36.00
#